data_4be0db436b4ec14e67e2e21cf57bb68b
#
_entry.id   4be0db436b4ec14e67e2e21cf57bb68b
#
_cell.length_a   1.000
_cell.length_b   1.000
_cell.length_c   1.000
_cell.angle_alpha   90.00
_cell.angle_beta   90.00
_cell.angle_gamma   90.00
#
_symmetry.space_group_name_H-M   'P 1'
#
loop_
_entity.id
_entity.type
_entity.pdbx_description
1 polymer ?
#
loop_
_entity_poly.entity_id
_entity_poly.type
_entity_poly.pdbx_seq_one_letter_code
_entity_poly.pdbx_strand_id
1 'polypeptide(L)'
;MKIANPGKHGFDPRRLTAIDAFVKDRYLDPGHLPHAQLLIARDDQIVHFSAQGAARDGAAAAIDESSLFRIASMTKPITSVAFMMLVEEAKVALDTPVHHVLPELKGVGVYDGGGAGVPFVTKPCAQPMRMVDLLRHTAGFTYGFQNRSNVDAAHRELKLENWHGNYDLDGFVAALGKLPLEFSPGTGWNYSVATDVLGLVVERVSGMKLPQFFAERIFAPLKMHDTFFTVPGDKVDRLTDCYTVVPGKGRQMFDRGAESMWSTPFRFMSGGGGLVSTALDYHRFCCMCRNGGELDGARILGRKTLDLMTQNHLPGGADLSQLSRSLFSETQNAGTGFGLGFAVTIDTARSMMPGSVGEYYWGGMFSTAFFIDPVERLHMVFMTQLSPSMLYPIRRELKTMIYAALT
;
A
#
# COMPACT_ATOMS: atom_id res chain seq x y z
N MET A 1 23.18 10.33 2.27
CA MET A 1 22.17 10.87 1.29
C MET A 1 22.59 12.27 0.85
N LYS A 2 22.31 12.68 -0.42
CA LYS A 2 22.59 14.01 -0.94
C LYS A 2 21.25 14.74 -1.19
N ILE A 3 21.10 15.95 -0.63
CA ILE A 3 19.93 16.79 -0.84
C ILE A 3 20.30 17.86 -1.87
N ALA A 4 19.52 17.96 -2.94
CA ALA A 4 19.68 18.97 -3.98
C ALA A 4 19.14 20.33 -3.51
N ASN A 5 19.57 21.41 -4.15
CA ASN A 5 19.05 22.74 -3.82
C ASN A 5 17.57 22.86 -4.26
N PRO A 6 16.62 23.03 -3.33
CA PRO A 6 15.18 23.05 -3.67
C PRO A 6 14.81 24.15 -4.67
N GLY A 7 15.42 25.33 -4.57
CA GLY A 7 15.13 26.44 -5.47
C GLY A 7 15.51 26.16 -6.93
N LYS A 8 16.52 25.33 -7.17
CA LYS A 8 16.89 24.89 -8.53
C LYS A 8 15.92 23.85 -9.11
N HIS A 9 15.08 23.27 -8.26
CA HIS A 9 14.07 22.29 -8.62
C HIS A 9 12.64 22.84 -8.48
N GLY A 10 12.47 24.18 -8.49
CA GLY A 10 11.15 24.81 -8.50
C GLY A 10 10.41 24.71 -7.17
N PHE A 11 11.12 24.81 -6.03
CA PHE A 11 10.52 24.91 -4.71
C PHE A 11 10.98 26.16 -3.96
N ASP A 12 10.10 26.76 -3.18
CA ASP A 12 10.49 27.75 -2.15
C ASP A 12 11.06 27.01 -0.93
N PRO A 13 12.36 27.15 -0.62
CA PRO A 13 12.98 26.43 0.51
C PRO A 13 12.34 26.79 1.86
N ARG A 14 11.84 28.02 2.02
CA ARG A 14 11.20 28.44 3.29
C ARG A 14 9.89 27.71 3.51
N ARG A 15 9.12 27.46 2.44
CA ARG A 15 7.88 26.68 2.52
C ARG A 15 8.13 25.22 2.83
N LEU A 16 9.22 24.63 2.31
CA LEU A 16 9.60 23.25 2.67
C LEU A 16 10.01 23.18 4.16
N THR A 17 10.82 24.11 4.65
CA THR A 17 11.19 24.16 6.09
C THR A 17 9.95 24.37 6.98
N ALA A 18 8.95 25.11 6.52
CA ALA A 18 7.70 25.31 7.26
C ALA A 18 6.89 24.01 7.43
N ILE A 19 7.07 23.02 6.53
CA ILE A 19 6.46 21.69 6.69
C ILE A 19 7.03 20.98 7.93
N ASP A 20 8.34 21.08 8.17
CA ASP A 20 8.99 20.44 9.32
C ASP A 20 8.49 21.02 10.64
N ALA A 21 8.38 22.36 10.71
CA ALA A 21 7.81 23.06 11.87
C ALA A 21 6.35 22.65 12.09
N PHE A 22 5.55 22.61 11.01
CA PHE A 22 4.16 22.18 11.07
C PHE A 22 4.00 20.74 11.62
N VAL A 23 4.81 19.79 11.12
CA VAL A 23 4.80 18.40 11.59
C VAL A 23 5.18 18.33 13.08
N LYS A 24 6.22 19.07 13.45
CA LYS A 24 6.68 19.13 14.84
C LYS A 24 5.60 19.68 15.77
N ASP A 25 5.12 20.89 15.50
CA ASP A 25 4.21 21.63 16.40
C ASP A 25 2.82 20.97 16.49
N ARG A 26 2.33 20.43 15.35
CA ARG A 26 0.97 19.89 15.30
C ARG A 26 0.88 18.41 15.66
N TYR A 27 1.94 17.63 15.44
CA TYR A 27 1.87 16.17 15.56
C TYR A 27 2.84 15.56 16.54
N LEU A 28 4.08 16.04 16.59
CA LEU A 28 5.10 15.43 17.44
C LEU A 28 5.07 16.00 18.86
N ASP A 29 5.08 17.31 19.04
CA ASP A 29 5.06 17.95 20.37
C ASP A 29 3.80 17.61 21.18
N PRO A 30 2.59 17.54 20.57
CA PRO A 30 1.39 17.05 21.27
C PRO A 30 1.37 15.53 21.49
N GLY A 31 2.34 14.78 20.95
CA GLY A 31 2.43 13.33 21.04
C GLY A 31 1.42 12.58 20.17
N HIS A 32 0.87 13.24 19.15
CA HIS A 32 -0.06 12.61 18.19
C HIS A 32 0.62 11.55 17.34
N LEU A 33 1.85 11.83 16.85
CA LEU A 33 2.68 10.86 16.15
C LEU A 33 3.93 10.55 16.99
N PRO A 34 4.47 9.31 16.93
CA PRO A 34 5.69 8.94 17.66
C PRO A 34 6.93 9.57 17.04
N HIS A 35 6.95 9.62 15.73
CA HIS A 35 8.02 10.15 14.88
C HIS A 35 7.45 10.41 13.48
N ALA A 36 8.18 11.20 12.69
CA ALA A 36 7.82 11.49 11.31
C ALA A 36 9.07 11.63 10.44
N GLN A 37 9.07 10.97 9.30
CA GLN A 37 10.10 11.12 8.28
C GLN A 37 9.43 11.52 6.97
N LEU A 38 9.91 12.59 6.35
CA LEU A 38 9.38 13.12 5.09
C LEU A 38 10.51 13.23 4.07
N LEU A 39 10.30 12.62 2.91
CA LEU A 39 11.16 12.74 1.75
C LEU A 39 10.35 13.32 0.59
N ILE A 40 10.86 14.39 -0.03
CA ILE A 40 10.29 14.98 -1.24
C ILE A 40 11.37 14.97 -2.32
N ALA A 41 11.02 14.51 -3.51
CA ALA A 41 11.94 14.47 -4.64
C ALA A 41 11.26 15.00 -5.91
N ARG A 42 12.01 15.72 -6.73
CA ARG A 42 11.64 16.17 -8.07
C ARG A 42 12.76 15.83 -9.04
N ASP A 43 12.43 15.35 -10.22
CA ASP A 43 13.41 14.93 -11.24
C ASP A 43 14.46 13.92 -10.71
N ASP A 44 14.03 12.96 -9.88
CA ASP A 44 14.86 11.98 -9.15
C ASP A 44 15.85 12.59 -8.13
N GLN A 45 15.81 13.90 -7.94
CA GLN A 45 16.64 14.56 -6.93
C GLN A 45 15.83 14.74 -5.64
N ILE A 46 16.36 14.25 -4.53
CA ILE A 46 15.80 14.54 -3.21
C ILE A 46 16.03 16.02 -2.93
N VAL A 47 14.95 16.79 -2.82
CA VAL A 47 14.97 18.25 -2.58
C VAL A 47 14.67 18.59 -1.13
N HIS A 48 14.07 17.65 -0.39
CA HIS A 48 13.79 17.79 1.03
C HIS A 48 13.82 16.44 1.71
N PHE A 49 14.42 16.42 2.89
CA PHE A 49 14.39 15.27 3.80
C PHE A 49 14.37 15.77 5.22
N SER A 50 13.42 15.30 6.01
CA SER A 50 13.39 15.51 7.45
C SER A 50 13.09 14.21 8.18
N ALA A 51 13.68 14.07 9.37
CA ALA A 51 13.50 12.94 10.26
C ALA A 51 13.41 13.47 11.69
N GLN A 52 12.28 13.32 12.35
CA GLN A 52 11.97 13.91 13.64
C GLN A 52 11.33 12.89 14.58
N GLY A 53 11.68 12.94 15.86
CA GLY A 53 11.15 12.06 16.89
C GLY A 53 12.04 10.85 17.17
N ALA A 54 11.76 10.13 18.26
CA ALA A 54 12.52 8.96 18.69
C ALA A 54 12.19 7.72 17.88
N ALA A 55 13.18 6.90 17.57
CA ALA A 55 12.98 5.63 16.89
C ALA A 55 12.16 4.65 17.75
N ARG A 56 12.40 4.65 19.06
CA ARG A 56 11.76 3.75 20.03
C ARG A 56 11.44 4.48 21.32
N ASP A 57 10.46 3.97 22.05
CA ASP A 57 10.07 4.51 23.35
C ASP A 57 11.24 4.42 24.36
N GLY A 58 11.54 5.54 25.02
CA GLY A 58 12.65 5.64 25.94
C GLY A 58 14.06 5.61 25.32
N ALA A 59 14.19 5.50 23.99
CA ALA A 59 15.48 5.54 23.32
C ALA A 59 15.96 6.99 23.12
N ALA A 60 17.27 7.23 23.32
CA ALA A 60 17.90 8.51 22.99
C ALA A 60 18.09 8.70 21.47
N ALA A 61 18.08 7.61 20.70
CA ALA A 61 18.27 7.64 19.25
C ALA A 61 17.01 8.17 18.54
N ALA A 62 17.18 9.26 17.80
CA ALA A 62 16.17 9.74 16.85
C ALA A 62 16.11 8.84 15.61
N ILE A 63 14.99 8.89 14.87
CA ILE A 63 14.94 8.32 13.54
C ILE A 63 15.89 9.07 12.59
N ASP A 64 16.41 8.33 11.61
CA ASP A 64 17.31 8.84 10.58
C ASP A 64 17.02 8.21 9.21
N GLU A 65 17.83 8.50 8.21
CA GLU A 65 17.68 8.00 6.84
C GLU A 65 17.75 6.47 6.74
N SER A 66 18.33 5.79 7.74
CA SER A 66 18.46 4.33 7.79
C SER A 66 17.32 3.64 8.54
N SER A 67 16.43 4.40 9.17
CA SER A 67 15.36 3.88 10.00
C SER A 67 14.37 3.04 9.18
N LEU A 68 13.98 1.90 9.74
CA LEU A 68 13.09 0.92 9.12
C LEU A 68 11.66 1.10 9.62
N PHE A 69 10.72 1.08 8.69
CA PHE A 69 9.29 1.26 8.94
C PHE A 69 8.48 0.12 8.34
N ARG A 70 7.47 -0.36 9.05
CA ARG A 70 6.47 -1.26 8.50
C ARG A 70 5.61 -0.46 7.54
N ILE A 71 5.72 -0.75 6.24
CA ILE A 71 5.05 0.04 5.20
C ILE A 71 3.62 -0.43 4.91
N ALA A 72 3.23 -1.56 5.52
CA ALA A 72 1.88 -2.12 5.38
C ALA A 72 1.38 -2.07 3.92
N SER A 73 0.24 -1.45 3.66
CA SER A 73 -0.40 -1.45 2.33
C SER A 73 0.39 -0.74 1.23
N MET A 74 1.48 -0.04 1.54
CA MET A 74 2.42 0.38 0.50
C MET A 74 3.16 -0.81 -0.16
N THR A 75 2.98 -2.03 0.36
CA THR A 75 3.37 -3.29 -0.31
C THR A 75 2.56 -3.55 -1.58
N LYS A 76 1.29 -3.14 -1.64
CA LYS A 76 0.37 -3.45 -2.75
C LYS A 76 0.85 -2.99 -4.14
N PRO A 77 1.36 -1.77 -4.29
CA PRO A 77 1.97 -1.34 -5.55
C PRO A 77 3.10 -2.24 -6.01
N ILE A 78 3.96 -2.69 -5.10
CA ILE A 78 5.08 -3.58 -5.41
C ILE A 78 4.58 -4.95 -5.90
N THR A 79 3.57 -5.52 -5.23
CA THR A 79 2.92 -6.77 -5.65
C THR A 79 2.25 -6.62 -7.01
N SER A 80 1.62 -5.47 -7.27
CA SER A 80 0.98 -5.18 -8.55
C SER A 80 2.02 -5.05 -9.67
N VAL A 81 3.16 -4.41 -9.43
CA VAL A 81 4.30 -4.36 -10.35
C VAL A 81 4.82 -5.77 -10.64
N ALA A 82 5.00 -6.62 -9.61
CA ALA A 82 5.44 -8.00 -9.77
C ALA A 82 4.50 -8.81 -10.69
N PHE A 83 3.18 -8.66 -10.51
CA PHE A 83 2.22 -9.30 -11.38
C PHE A 83 2.30 -8.76 -12.82
N MET A 84 2.42 -7.44 -13.00
CA MET A 84 2.51 -6.84 -14.34
C MET A 84 3.79 -7.20 -15.08
N MET A 85 4.89 -7.53 -14.38
CA MET A 85 6.07 -8.14 -15.02
C MET A 85 5.72 -9.48 -15.66
N LEU A 86 4.88 -10.30 -15.02
CA LEU A 86 4.44 -11.58 -15.58
C LEU A 86 3.46 -11.40 -16.75
N VAL A 87 2.70 -10.31 -16.76
CA VAL A 87 1.87 -9.92 -17.92
C VAL A 87 2.77 -9.55 -19.10
N GLU A 88 3.84 -8.76 -18.90
CA GLU A 88 4.82 -8.43 -19.95
C GLU A 88 5.56 -9.67 -20.50
N GLU A 89 5.76 -10.67 -19.66
CA GLU A 89 6.33 -11.96 -20.03
C GLU A 89 5.32 -12.89 -20.75
N ALA A 90 4.08 -12.41 -21.00
CA ALA A 90 2.98 -13.17 -21.61
C ALA A 90 2.63 -14.48 -20.87
N LYS A 91 2.92 -14.56 -19.55
CA LYS A 91 2.60 -15.73 -18.72
C LYS A 91 1.16 -15.73 -18.21
N VAL A 92 0.56 -14.55 -18.12
CA VAL A 92 -0.80 -14.32 -17.68
C VAL A 92 -1.33 -13.03 -18.30
N ALA A 93 -2.65 -12.89 -18.47
CA ALA A 93 -3.28 -11.68 -18.98
C ALA A 93 -4.22 -11.07 -17.93
N LEU A 94 -4.54 -9.78 -18.06
CA LEU A 94 -5.44 -9.05 -17.15
C LEU A 94 -6.87 -9.61 -17.15
N ASP A 95 -7.33 -10.15 -18.25
CA ASP A 95 -8.66 -10.76 -18.41
C ASP A 95 -8.69 -12.26 -18.09
N THR A 96 -7.53 -12.88 -17.79
CA THR A 96 -7.47 -14.29 -17.39
C THR A 96 -8.35 -14.51 -16.15
N PRO A 97 -9.28 -15.50 -16.18
CA PRO A 97 -10.04 -15.88 -14.99
C PRO A 97 -9.11 -16.37 -13.86
N VAL A 98 -9.29 -15.84 -12.66
CA VAL A 98 -8.42 -16.15 -11.51
C VAL A 98 -8.36 -17.66 -11.22
N HIS A 99 -9.49 -18.37 -11.37
CA HIS A 99 -9.57 -19.81 -11.12
C HIS A 99 -8.76 -20.68 -12.10
N HIS A 100 -8.25 -20.13 -13.19
CA HIS A 100 -7.30 -20.85 -14.06
C HIS A 100 -5.92 -21.01 -13.39
N VAL A 101 -5.56 -20.10 -12.50
CA VAL A 101 -4.31 -20.15 -11.72
C VAL A 101 -4.57 -20.62 -10.29
N LEU A 102 -5.70 -20.21 -9.70
CA LEU A 102 -6.15 -20.52 -8.35
C LEU A 102 -7.48 -21.31 -8.38
N PRO A 103 -7.45 -22.63 -8.66
CA PRO A 103 -8.66 -23.44 -8.76
C PRO A 103 -9.49 -23.47 -7.48
N GLU A 104 -8.90 -23.13 -6.33
CA GLU A 104 -9.56 -23.00 -5.03
C GLU A 104 -10.67 -21.92 -5.05
N LEU A 105 -10.57 -20.94 -5.96
CA LEU A 105 -11.56 -19.89 -6.12
C LEU A 105 -12.60 -20.19 -7.21
N LYS A 106 -12.60 -21.43 -7.75
CA LYS A 106 -13.61 -21.84 -8.74
C LYS A 106 -14.98 -21.99 -8.08
N GLY A 107 -15.98 -21.29 -8.64
CA GLY A 107 -17.37 -21.43 -8.19
C GLY A 107 -17.70 -20.68 -6.89
N VAL A 108 -16.81 -19.84 -6.38
CA VAL A 108 -17.13 -18.96 -5.24
C VAL A 108 -18.30 -18.05 -5.63
N GLY A 109 -19.36 -18.08 -4.80
CA GLY A 109 -20.59 -17.32 -5.03
C GLY A 109 -20.61 -15.99 -4.29
N VAL A 110 -21.60 -15.16 -4.62
CA VAL A 110 -21.88 -13.90 -3.92
C VAL A 110 -22.76 -14.17 -2.72
N TYR A 111 -22.44 -13.53 -1.59
CA TYR A 111 -23.22 -13.59 -0.35
C TYR A 111 -24.71 -13.25 -0.59
N ASP A 112 -25.60 -14.09 -0.10
CA ASP A 112 -27.05 -13.93 -0.15
C ASP A 112 -27.71 -14.12 1.22
N GLY A 113 -26.99 -14.69 2.19
CA GLY A 113 -27.45 -14.87 3.56
C GLY A 113 -26.54 -15.79 4.38
N GLY A 114 -26.89 -15.99 5.66
CA GLY A 114 -26.13 -16.85 6.58
C GLY A 114 -24.96 -16.16 7.27
N GLY A 115 -24.08 -16.95 7.88
CA GLY A 115 -23.00 -16.51 8.77
C GLY A 115 -23.43 -16.53 10.24
N ALA A 116 -22.48 -16.18 11.15
CA ALA A 116 -22.71 -16.22 12.60
C ALA A 116 -23.20 -17.59 13.11
N GLY A 117 -22.53 -18.66 12.68
CA GLY A 117 -22.89 -20.04 13.05
C GLY A 117 -23.93 -20.72 12.13
N VAL A 118 -24.50 -19.99 11.18
CA VAL A 118 -25.39 -20.56 10.14
C VAL A 118 -24.61 -20.66 8.83
N PRO A 119 -24.74 -21.74 8.04
CA PRO A 119 -24.10 -21.86 6.75
C PRO A 119 -24.38 -20.68 5.82
N PHE A 120 -23.38 -20.24 5.08
CA PHE A 120 -23.56 -19.21 4.06
C PHE A 120 -24.47 -19.71 2.93
N VAL A 121 -25.38 -18.85 2.52
CA VAL A 121 -26.18 -18.97 1.29
C VAL A 121 -25.56 -18.04 0.26
N THR A 122 -25.38 -18.55 -0.96
CA THR A 122 -24.75 -17.79 -2.04
C THR A 122 -25.58 -17.85 -3.31
N LYS A 123 -25.43 -16.83 -4.14
CA LYS A 123 -25.92 -16.80 -5.52
C LYS A 123 -24.75 -16.76 -6.50
N PRO A 124 -24.95 -17.20 -7.74
CA PRO A 124 -23.89 -17.17 -8.75
C PRO A 124 -23.36 -15.77 -9.00
N CYS A 125 -22.06 -15.66 -9.31
CA CYS A 125 -21.48 -14.44 -9.84
C CYS A 125 -22.01 -14.16 -11.27
N ALA A 126 -22.23 -12.88 -11.59
CA ALA A 126 -22.64 -12.46 -12.94
C ALA A 126 -21.54 -12.70 -13.99
N GLN A 127 -20.28 -12.69 -13.56
CA GLN A 127 -19.10 -12.96 -14.38
C GLN A 127 -17.98 -13.58 -13.52
N PRO A 128 -17.05 -14.33 -14.13
CA PRO A 128 -15.89 -14.86 -13.40
C PRO A 128 -14.99 -13.73 -12.92
N MET A 129 -14.36 -13.94 -11.76
CA MET A 129 -13.29 -13.07 -11.25
C MET A 129 -12.08 -13.14 -12.19
N ARG A 130 -11.59 -11.99 -12.64
CA ARG A 130 -10.43 -11.86 -13.52
C ARG A 130 -9.24 -11.26 -12.75
N MET A 131 -8.02 -11.40 -13.29
CA MET A 131 -6.82 -10.85 -12.69
C MET A 131 -6.91 -9.33 -12.47
N VAL A 132 -7.51 -8.60 -13.42
CA VAL A 132 -7.74 -7.15 -13.28
C VAL A 132 -8.61 -6.81 -12.06
N ASP A 133 -9.52 -7.69 -11.65
CA ASP A 133 -10.39 -7.46 -10.50
C ASP A 133 -9.63 -7.56 -9.17
N LEU A 134 -8.55 -8.35 -9.11
CA LEU A 134 -7.63 -8.40 -7.96
C LEU A 134 -6.82 -7.10 -7.83
N LEU A 135 -6.28 -6.60 -8.94
CA LEU A 135 -5.44 -5.41 -9.00
C LEU A 135 -6.17 -4.13 -8.59
N ARG A 136 -7.46 -4.02 -8.93
CA ARG A 136 -8.27 -2.82 -8.71
C ARG A 136 -9.32 -2.94 -7.61
N HIS A 137 -9.26 -4.00 -6.76
CA HIS A 137 -10.20 -4.26 -5.66
C HIS A 137 -11.68 -4.38 -6.07
N THR A 138 -11.96 -4.88 -7.26
CA THR A 138 -13.33 -5.17 -7.73
C THR A 138 -13.66 -6.67 -7.72
N ALA A 139 -12.85 -7.49 -7.06
CA ALA A 139 -13.00 -8.93 -7.00
C ALA A 139 -14.17 -9.41 -6.12
N GLY A 140 -14.71 -8.56 -5.26
CA GLY A 140 -15.76 -8.90 -4.31
C GLY A 140 -15.25 -9.40 -2.95
N PHE A 141 -13.95 -9.45 -2.72
CA PHE A 141 -13.36 -9.75 -1.43
C PHE A 141 -13.51 -8.58 -0.43
N THR A 142 -13.23 -8.86 0.83
CA THR A 142 -13.25 -7.89 1.94
C THR A 142 -12.00 -8.02 2.83
N TYR A 143 -11.97 -7.25 3.92
CA TYR A 143 -11.08 -7.41 5.07
C TYR A 143 -11.89 -7.57 6.33
N GLY A 144 -11.45 -8.43 7.25
CA GLY A 144 -12.11 -8.65 8.54
C GLY A 144 -12.24 -7.39 9.40
N PHE A 145 -11.29 -6.45 9.31
CA PHE A 145 -11.34 -5.20 10.09
C PHE A 145 -12.42 -4.20 9.64
N GLN A 146 -13.08 -4.43 8.51
CA GLN A 146 -14.15 -3.54 8.05
C GLN A 146 -15.41 -3.58 8.91
N ASN A 147 -15.68 -4.68 9.61
CA ASN A 147 -16.76 -4.84 10.59
C ASN A 147 -18.15 -4.45 10.08
N ARG A 148 -18.53 -4.88 8.85
CA ARG A 148 -19.78 -4.49 8.19
C ARG A 148 -20.69 -5.65 7.86
N SER A 149 -20.16 -6.86 7.73
CA SER A 149 -20.88 -8.01 7.21
C SER A 149 -20.54 -9.29 7.94
N ASN A 150 -21.36 -10.33 7.71
CA ASN A 150 -21.05 -11.69 8.17
C ASN A 150 -19.83 -12.29 7.48
N VAL A 151 -19.51 -11.82 6.27
CA VAL A 151 -18.29 -12.25 5.55
C VAL A 151 -17.06 -11.69 6.27
N ASP A 152 -17.07 -10.40 6.65
CA ASP A 152 -16.00 -9.79 7.47
C ASP A 152 -15.83 -10.54 8.80
N ALA A 153 -16.95 -10.92 9.43
CA ALA A 153 -16.93 -11.68 10.69
C ALA A 153 -16.25 -13.04 10.51
N ALA A 154 -16.53 -13.75 9.42
CA ALA A 154 -15.89 -15.02 9.11
C ALA A 154 -14.39 -14.87 8.86
N HIS A 155 -13.93 -13.78 8.23
CA HIS A 155 -12.50 -13.47 8.12
C HIS A 155 -11.84 -13.35 9.50
N ARG A 156 -12.48 -12.69 10.47
CA ARG A 156 -11.97 -12.54 11.84
C ARG A 156 -11.97 -13.88 12.60
N GLU A 157 -13.04 -14.66 12.49
CA GLU A 157 -13.16 -15.99 13.13
C GLU A 157 -12.06 -16.92 12.63
N LEU A 158 -11.81 -16.96 11.33
CA LEU A 158 -10.75 -17.73 10.70
C LEU A 158 -9.36 -17.13 10.89
N LYS A 159 -9.25 -15.90 11.40
CA LYS A 159 -7.98 -15.15 11.56
C LYS A 159 -7.17 -15.09 10.26
N LEU A 160 -7.85 -14.85 9.13
CA LEU A 160 -7.24 -14.91 7.80
C LEU A 160 -6.11 -13.89 7.62
N GLU A 161 -6.22 -12.70 8.21
CA GLU A 161 -5.23 -11.62 8.07
C GLU A 161 -4.18 -11.63 9.19
N ASN A 162 -4.04 -12.75 9.93
CA ASN A 162 -3.00 -12.88 10.93
C ASN A 162 -1.69 -13.35 10.29
N TRP A 163 -0.73 -12.46 10.14
CA TRP A 163 0.58 -12.74 9.52
C TRP A 163 1.36 -13.85 10.22
N HIS A 164 1.22 -13.98 11.55
CA HIS A 164 1.78 -15.08 12.33
C HIS A 164 0.78 -16.22 12.60
N GLY A 165 -0.31 -16.23 11.85
CA GLY A 165 -1.33 -17.27 11.96
C GLY A 165 -0.92 -18.61 11.37
N ASN A 166 -1.90 -19.49 11.23
CA ASN A 166 -1.67 -20.87 10.77
C ASN A 166 -1.60 -20.99 9.24
N TYR A 167 -1.93 -19.93 8.50
CA TYR A 167 -1.96 -19.97 7.05
C TYR A 167 -0.62 -19.53 6.44
N ASP A 168 -0.22 -20.18 5.36
CA ASP A 168 0.60 -19.63 4.31
C ASP A 168 -0.33 -19.08 3.19
N LEU A 169 0.23 -18.60 2.09
CA LEU A 169 -0.59 -18.05 0.99
C LEU A 169 -1.53 -19.12 0.39
N ASP A 170 -1.08 -20.37 0.24
CA ASP A 170 -1.92 -21.45 -0.29
C ASP A 170 -3.09 -21.77 0.65
N GLY A 171 -2.81 -21.96 1.94
CA GLY A 171 -3.81 -22.19 2.96
C GLY A 171 -4.80 -21.04 3.13
N PHE A 172 -4.30 -19.79 3.01
CA PHE A 172 -5.12 -18.60 3.04
C PHE A 172 -6.13 -18.57 1.88
N VAL A 173 -5.69 -18.78 0.64
CA VAL A 173 -6.58 -18.77 -0.53
C VAL A 173 -7.54 -19.96 -0.48
N ALA A 174 -7.10 -21.14 -0.02
CA ALA A 174 -7.98 -22.27 0.17
C ALA A 174 -9.08 -22.02 1.23
N ALA A 175 -8.76 -21.29 2.30
CA ALA A 175 -9.75 -20.89 3.29
C ALA A 175 -10.70 -19.81 2.74
N LEU A 176 -10.16 -18.84 2.01
CA LEU A 176 -10.91 -17.77 1.36
C LEU A 176 -11.91 -18.31 0.32
N GLY A 177 -11.54 -19.37 -0.41
CA GLY A 177 -12.41 -20.04 -1.39
C GLY A 177 -13.65 -20.72 -0.78
N LYS A 178 -13.72 -20.83 0.55
CA LYS A 178 -14.90 -21.34 1.28
C LYS A 178 -15.85 -20.24 1.74
N LEU A 179 -15.48 -18.98 1.56
CA LEU A 179 -16.27 -17.81 1.94
C LEU A 179 -16.92 -17.17 0.71
N PRO A 180 -18.09 -16.56 0.84
CA PRO A 180 -18.72 -15.82 -0.25
C PRO A 180 -18.02 -14.50 -0.54
N LEU A 181 -18.22 -13.99 -1.74
CA LEU A 181 -17.87 -12.62 -2.12
C LEU A 181 -18.94 -11.65 -1.63
N GLU A 182 -18.57 -10.42 -1.31
CA GLU A 182 -19.51 -9.35 -0.94
C GLU A 182 -20.40 -8.91 -2.12
N PHE A 183 -19.89 -9.03 -3.33
CA PHE A 183 -20.58 -8.69 -4.58
C PHE A 183 -19.95 -9.43 -5.77
N SER A 184 -20.66 -9.45 -6.88
CA SER A 184 -20.16 -10.06 -8.12
C SER A 184 -18.93 -9.27 -8.63
N PRO A 185 -17.86 -9.97 -9.05
CA PRO A 185 -16.67 -9.31 -9.58
C PRO A 185 -16.98 -8.26 -10.64
N GLY A 186 -16.35 -7.10 -10.55
CA GLY A 186 -16.56 -5.98 -11.48
C GLY A 186 -17.78 -5.10 -11.20
N THR A 187 -18.64 -5.40 -10.20
CA THR A 187 -19.87 -4.61 -9.94
C THR A 187 -19.78 -3.61 -8.81
N GLY A 188 -18.65 -3.56 -8.11
CA GLY A 188 -18.39 -2.65 -7.00
C GLY A 188 -16.90 -2.58 -6.69
N TRP A 189 -16.56 -1.68 -5.81
CA TRP A 189 -15.20 -1.56 -5.27
C TRP A 189 -15.24 -1.80 -3.76
N ASN A 190 -14.33 -2.65 -3.27
CA ASN A 190 -14.14 -2.87 -1.85
C ASN A 190 -12.67 -3.15 -1.56
N TYR A 191 -12.06 -2.32 -0.73
CA TYR A 191 -10.70 -2.56 -0.27
C TYR A 191 -10.60 -3.90 0.45
N SER A 192 -9.67 -4.74 0.04
CA SER A 192 -9.75 -6.16 0.39
C SER A 192 -8.41 -6.87 0.32
N VAL A 193 -8.42 -8.13 0.73
CA VAL A 193 -7.30 -9.09 0.63
C VAL A 193 -6.95 -9.48 -0.82
N ALA A 194 -7.53 -8.82 -1.81
CA ALA A 194 -7.30 -9.16 -3.23
C ALA A 194 -5.82 -9.15 -3.62
N THR A 195 -5.00 -8.26 -3.03
CA THR A 195 -3.57 -8.21 -3.33
C THR A 195 -2.77 -9.32 -2.64
N ASP A 196 -3.28 -9.89 -1.54
CA ASP A 196 -2.71 -11.11 -0.95
C ASP A 196 -2.95 -12.30 -1.88
N VAL A 197 -4.16 -12.41 -2.44
CA VAL A 197 -4.50 -13.40 -3.49
C VAL A 197 -3.61 -13.20 -4.71
N LEU A 198 -3.37 -11.96 -5.13
CA LEU A 198 -2.46 -11.63 -6.23
C LEU A 198 -1.03 -12.08 -5.92
N GLY A 199 -0.59 -12.01 -4.66
CA GLY A 199 0.71 -12.54 -4.21
C GLY A 199 0.85 -14.04 -4.50
N LEU A 200 -0.18 -14.84 -4.23
CA LEU A 200 -0.18 -16.26 -4.59
C LEU A 200 -0.21 -16.49 -6.11
N VAL A 201 -0.92 -15.63 -6.87
CA VAL A 201 -0.87 -15.68 -8.34
C VAL A 201 0.57 -15.47 -8.82
N VAL A 202 1.30 -14.49 -8.27
CA VAL A 202 2.71 -14.26 -8.60
C VAL A 202 3.54 -15.52 -8.33
N GLU A 203 3.38 -16.17 -7.15
CA GLU A 203 4.11 -17.41 -6.84
C GLU A 203 3.82 -18.50 -7.86
N ARG A 204 2.55 -18.79 -8.15
CA ARG A 204 2.17 -19.91 -9.01
C ARG A 204 2.53 -19.69 -10.48
N VAL A 205 2.42 -18.46 -10.97
CA VAL A 205 2.75 -18.14 -12.38
C VAL A 205 4.26 -18.05 -12.60
N SER A 206 4.99 -17.55 -11.60
CA SER A 206 6.47 -17.42 -11.72
C SER A 206 7.23 -18.70 -11.33
N GLY A 207 6.64 -19.56 -10.49
CA GLY A 207 7.33 -20.68 -9.86
C GLY A 207 8.28 -20.27 -8.72
N MET A 208 8.26 -19.00 -8.30
CA MET A 208 9.10 -18.44 -7.24
C MET A 208 8.26 -18.08 -6.03
N LYS A 209 8.78 -18.23 -4.81
CA LYS A 209 8.12 -17.67 -3.62
C LYS A 209 8.11 -16.14 -3.67
N LEU A 210 7.06 -15.51 -3.17
CA LEU A 210 6.84 -14.06 -3.27
C LEU A 210 8.03 -13.24 -2.73
N PRO A 211 8.62 -13.55 -1.56
CA PRO A 211 9.81 -12.84 -1.08
C PRO A 211 11.01 -12.97 -2.01
N GLN A 212 11.22 -14.15 -2.59
CA GLN A 212 12.30 -14.38 -3.55
C GLN A 212 12.07 -13.58 -4.84
N PHE A 213 10.85 -13.61 -5.38
CA PHE A 213 10.51 -12.84 -6.58
C PHE A 213 10.78 -11.35 -6.36
N PHE A 214 10.32 -10.79 -5.24
CA PHE A 214 10.56 -9.37 -4.94
C PHE A 214 12.05 -9.06 -4.81
N ALA A 215 12.79 -9.88 -4.04
CA ALA A 215 14.21 -9.67 -3.81
C ALA A 215 15.03 -9.68 -5.11
N GLU A 216 14.82 -10.70 -5.95
CA GLU A 216 15.62 -10.89 -7.16
C GLU A 216 15.18 -10.01 -8.34
N ARG A 217 13.85 -9.80 -8.48
CA ARG A 217 13.28 -9.19 -9.66
C ARG A 217 12.98 -7.69 -9.51
N ILE A 218 12.87 -7.20 -8.27
CA ILE A 218 12.52 -5.79 -7.99
C ILE A 218 13.57 -5.14 -7.10
N PHE A 219 13.83 -5.69 -5.91
CA PHE A 219 14.65 -4.98 -4.92
C PHE A 219 16.13 -4.94 -5.31
N ALA A 220 16.71 -6.06 -5.75
CA ALA A 220 18.12 -6.08 -6.15
C ALA A 220 18.39 -5.18 -7.37
N PRO A 221 17.61 -5.23 -8.48
CA PRO A 221 17.80 -4.31 -9.60
C PRO A 221 17.62 -2.83 -9.22
N LEU A 222 16.67 -2.52 -8.34
CA LEU A 222 16.42 -1.18 -7.86
C LEU A 222 17.35 -0.76 -6.71
N LYS A 223 18.25 -1.63 -6.23
CA LYS A 223 19.13 -1.39 -5.08
C LYS A 223 18.35 -1.00 -3.82
N MET A 224 17.21 -1.64 -3.59
CA MET A 224 16.37 -1.50 -2.39
C MET A 224 16.84 -2.52 -1.34
N HIS A 225 17.99 -2.24 -0.71
CA HIS A 225 18.68 -3.18 0.17
C HIS A 225 18.09 -3.29 1.58
N ASP A 226 17.16 -2.42 1.90
CA ASP A 226 16.49 -2.30 3.20
C ASP A 226 14.97 -2.51 3.08
N THR A 227 14.55 -3.31 2.07
CA THR A 227 13.14 -3.67 1.86
C THR A 227 12.99 -5.19 1.88
N PHE A 228 12.18 -5.70 2.81
CA PHE A 228 12.03 -7.15 3.03
C PHE A 228 10.74 -7.49 3.79
N PHE A 229 10.32 -8.75 3.76
CA PHE A 229 9.24 -9.27 4.60
C PHE A 229 9.72 -9.53 6.04
N THR A 230 10.94 -10.04 6.19
CA THR A 230 11.54 -10.31 7.51
C THR A 230 12.80 -9.47 7.66
N VAL A 231 12.85 -8.69 8.72
CA VAL A 231 14.01 -7.84 9.03
C VAL A 231 15.20 -8.73 9.39
N PRO A 232 16.34 -8.62 8.67
CA PRO A 232 17.56 -9.34 9.03
C PRO A 232 18.03 -8.99 10.44
N GLY A 233 18.61 -9.97 11.16
CA GLY A 233 18.99 -9.81 12.57
C GLY A 233 19.97 -8.64 12.81
N ASP A 234 20.88 -8.40 11.87
CA ASP A 234 21.85 -7.28 11.91
C ASP A 234 21.22 -5.90 11.65
N LYS A 235 19.93 -5.86 11.27
CA LYS A 235 19.18 -4.63 10.98
C LYS A 235 18.05 -4.34 11.96
N VAL A 236 17.77 -5.25 12.90
CA VAL A 236 16.65 -5.11 13.86
C VAL A 236 16.79 -3.81 14.67
N ASP A 237 17.99 -3.37 14.99
CA ASP A 237 18.21 -2.14 15.74
C ASP A 237 17.75 -0.86 15.02
N ARG A 238 17.57 -0.92 13.72
CA ARG A 238 17.04 0.17 12.89
C ARG A 238 15.51 0.19 12.82
N LEU A 239 14.82 -0.88 13.27
CA LEU A 239 13.37 -0.97 13.21
C LEU A 239 12.72 -0.12 14.29
N THR A 240 11.85 0.79 13.88
CA THR A 240 11.14 1.71 14.76
C THR A 240 10.03 1.01 15.56
N ASP A 241 9.64 1.58 16.72
CA ASP A 241 8.45 1.15 17.45
C ASP A 241 7.18 1.54 16.67
N CYS A 242 6.16 0.70 16.75
CA CYS A 242 4.87 0.91 16.12
C CYS A 242 3.74 0.96 17.15
N TYR A 243 2.81 1.87 16.95
CA TYR A 243 1.75 2.16 17.91
C TYR A 243 0.36 2.06 17.29
N THR A 244 -0.62 1.84 18.16
CA THR A 244 -2.04 1.92 17.80
C THR A 244 -2.77 2.80 18.81
N VAL A 245 -3.81 3.50 18.37
CA VAL A 245 -4.70 4.23 19.29
C VAL A 245 -5.93 3.39 19.57
N VAL A 246 -6.13 3.10 20.85
CA VAL A 246 -7.29 2.34 21.33
C VAL A 246 -8.27 3.32 21.99
N PRO A 247 -9.56 3.32 21.59
CA PRO A 247 -10.56 4.18 22.24
C PRO A 247 -10.57 4.02 23.75
N GLY A 248 -10.52 5.14 24.48
CA GLY A 248 -10.50 5.17 25.96
C GLY A 248 -9.14 4.82 26.61
N LYS A 249 -8.16 4.34 25.85
CA LYS A 249 -6.82 4.00 26.38
C LYS A 249 -5.69 4.84 25.76
N GLY A 250 -5.99 5.64 24.73
CA GLY A 250 -4.97 6.42 24.01
C GLY A 250 -4.00 5.58 23.21
N ARG A 251 -2.79 6.11 22.98
CA ARG A 251 -1.73 5.44 22.23
C ARG A 251 -1.17 4.25 23.02
N GLN A 252 -1.16 3.07 22.40
CA GLN A 252 -0.65 1.82 22.94
C GLN A 252 0.44 1.27 22.02
N MET A 253 1.39 0.53 22.58
CA MET A 253 2.38 -0.21 21.79
C MET A 253 1.67 -1.29 20.97
N PHE A 254 1.87 -1.27 19.66
CA PHE A 254 1.40 -2.32 18.75
C PHE A 254 2.48 -3.38 18.51
N ASP A 255 3.72 -2.93 18.22
CA ASP A 255 4.86 -3.81 17.96
C ASP A 255 6.17 -3.10 18.30
N ARG A 256 6.96 -3.67 19.22
CA ARG A 256 8.26 -3.13 19.63
C ARG A 256 9.30 -3.40 18.56
N GLY A 257 10.08 -2.39 18.17
CA GLY A 257 11.12 -2.55 17.17
C GLY A 257 12.19 -3.59 17.55
N ALA A 258 12.59 -3.63 18.81
CA ALA A 258 13.62 -4.54 19.31
C ALA A 258 13.16 -6.03 19.36
N GLU A 259 11.86 -6.27 19.54
CA GLU A 259 11.25 -7.58 19.70
C GLU A 259 10.16 -7.81 18.66
N SER A 260 10.33 -7.17 17.51
CA SER A 260 9.29 -7.09 16.50
C SER A 260 8.91 -8.46 15.93
N MET A 261 7.60 -8.63 15.71
CA MET A 261 7.12 -9.78 14.96
C MET A 261 7.69 -9.82 13.53
N TRP A 262 8.11 -8.70 12.96
CA TRP A 262 8.81 -8.63 11.67
C TRP A 262 10.28 -9.09 11.72
N SER A 263 10.84 -9.38 12.88
CA SER A 263 12.18 -9.98 13.01
C SER A 263 12.19 -11.51 12.94
N THR A 264 11.01 -12.14 12.83
CA THR A 264 10.85 -13.58 12.64
C THR A 264 10.13 -13.88 11.34
N PRO A 265 10.47 -14.97 10.62
CA PRO A 265 9.81 -15.31 9.36
C PRO A 265 8.30 -15.51 9.55
N PHE A 266 7.51 -14.83 8.72
CA PHE A 266 6.08 -15.05 8.62
C PHE A 266 5.77 -16.36 7.87
N ARG A 267 4.70 -17.04 8.23
CA ARG A 267 4.12 -18.09 7.37
C ARG A 267 3.33 -17.44 6.22
N PHE A 268 2.60 -16.37 6.53
CA PHE A 268 1.78 -15.62 5.59
C PHE A 268 2.57 -14.42 5.03
N MET A 269 3.24 -14.61 3.90
CA MET A 269 3.96 -13.53 3.19
C MET A 269 2.98 -12.64 2.46
N SER A 270 2.36 -11.71 3.21
CA SER A 270 1.27 -10.86 2.71
C SER A 270 1.73 -9.94 1.58
N GLY A 271 1.26 -10.20 0.37
CA GLY A 271 1.41 -9.29 -0.77
C GLY A 271 0.63 -7.99 -0.59
N GLY A 272 -0.34 -7.97 0.33
CA GLY A 272 -1.16 -6.82 0.67
C GLY A 272 -0.57 -5.91 1.75
N GLY A 273 0.47 -6.36 2.52
CA GLY A 273 0.89 -5.55 3.67
C GLY A 273 2.15 -5.98 4.42
N GLY A 274 2.88 -6.98 3.96
CA GLY A 274 3.91 -7.64 4.77
C GLY A 274 5.27 -6.95 4.82
N LEU A 275 5.55 -5.93 4.00
CA LEU A 275 6.90 -5.37 3.87
C LEU A 275 7.26 -4.35 4.95
N VAL A 276 8.55 -4.35 5.27
CA VAL A 276 9.30 -3.29 5.93
C VAL A 276 10.19 -2.62 4.91
N SER A 277 10.41 -1.30 5.02
CA SER A 277 11.27 -0.53 4.11
C SER A 277 11.82 0.73 4.79
N THR A 278 12.72 1.43 4.10
CA THR A 278 13.13 2.80 4.40
C THR A 278 12.48 3.79 3.44
N ALA A 279 12.47 5.07 3.77
CA ALA A 279 12.02 6.10 2.83
C ALA A 279 12.91 6.19 1.59
N LEU A 280 14.22 5.92 1.72
CA LEU A 280 15.17 5.92 0.61
C LEU A 280 14.92 4.77 -0.37
N ASP A 281 14.66 3.56 0.12
CA ASP A 281 14.32 2.45 -0.75
C ASP A 281 12.99 2.69 -1.48
N TYR A 282 11.99 3.16 -0.74
CA TYR A 282 10.69 3.47 -1.36
C TYR A 282 10.77 4.64 -2.36
N HIS A 283 11.64 5.63 -2.10
CA HIS A 283 11.98 6.67 -3.07
C HIS A 283 12.51 6.07 -4.40
N ARG A 284 13.37 5.05 -4.34
CA ARG A 284 13.87 4.36 -5.55
C ARG A 284 12.74 3.69 -6.32
N PHE A 285 11.79 3.05 -5.62
CA PHE A 285 10.58 2.52 -6.25
C PHE A 285 9.75 3.63 -6.91
N CYS A 286 9.56 4.77 -6.23
CA CYS A 286 8.87 5.93 -6.80
C CYS A 286 9.59 6.50 -8.03
N CYS A 287 10.92 6.60 -8.02
CA CYS A 287 11.72 7.02 -9.18
C CYS A 287 11.51 6.07 -10.36
N MET A 288 11.59 4.76 -10.15
CA MET A 288 11.33 3.75 -11.20
C MET A 288 9.93 3.94 -11.79
N CYS A 289 8.90 4.09 -10.95
CA CYS A 289 7.53 4.32 -11.42
C CYS A 289 7.42 5.64 -12.21
N ARG A 290 7.96 6.74 -11.69
CA ARG A 290 7.91 8.05 -12.36
C ARG A 290 8.67 8.06 -13.70
N ASN A 291 9.74 7.29 -13.81
CA ASN A 291 10.56 7.17 -15.00
C ASN A 291 10.04 6.14 -16.03
N GLY A 292 8.76 5.75 -15.91
CA GLY A 292 8.16 4.84 -16.89
C GLY A 292 8.65 3.40 -16.78
N GLY A 293 9.03 2.96 -15.57
CA GLY A 293 9.40 1.58 -15.26
C GLY A 293 10.90 1.30 -15.23
N GLU A 294 11.75 2.33 -15.23
CA GLU A 294 13.22 2.18 -15.27
C GLU A 294 13.92 3.08 -14.25
N LEU A 295 15.00 2.59 -13.64
CA LEU A 295 15.89 3.37 -12.78
C LEU A 295 17.33 2.85 -12.87
N ASP A 296 18.31 3.74 -13.01
CA ASP A 296 19.78 3.42 -13.08
C ASP A 296 20.11 2.32 -14.11
N GLY A 297 19.40 2.27 -15.25
CA GLY A 297 19.56 1.25 -16.28
C GLY A 297 18.85 -0.08 -15.99
N ALA A 298 18.24 -0.24 -14.82
CA ALA A 298 17.41 -1.39 -14.50
C ALA A 298 15.96 -1.16 -14.95
N ARG A 299 15.50 -1.90 -15.94
CA ARG A 299 14.12 -1.86 -16.43
C ARG A 299 13.28 -2.92 -15.74
N ILE A 300 12.34 -2.49 -14.92
CA ILE A 300 11.39 -3.34 -14.18
C ILE A 300 10.12 -3.58 -15.01
N LEU A 301 9.60 -2.52 -15.63
CA LEU A 301 8.42 -2.55 -16.51
C LEU A 301 8.66 -1.74 -17.77
N GLY A 302 7.89 -2.01 -18.79
CA GLY A 302 7.79 -1.17 -19.96
C GLY A 302 6.96 0.10 -19.67
N ARG A 303 7.33 1.21 -20.29
CA ARG A 303 6.63 2.49 -20.10
C ARG A 303 5.13 2.39 -20.34
N LYS A 304 4.71 1.67 -21.38
CA LYS A 304 3.28 1.52 -21.70
C LYS A 304 2.50 0.66 -20.70
N THR A 305 3.17 -0.30 -20.06
CA THR A 305 2.58 -1.08 -18.98
C THR A 305 2.35 -0.20 -17.75
N LEU A 306 3.31 0.64 -17.41
CA LEU A 306 3.13 1.57 -16.29
C LEU A 306 2.08 2.66 -16.61
N ASP A 307 2.08 3.20 -17.83
CA ASP A 307 1.03 4.11 -18.30
C ASP A 307 -0.37 3.46 -18.16
N LEU A 308 -0.48 2.15 -18.47
CA LEU A 308 -1.71 1.40 -18.27
C LEU A 308 -2.06 1.25 -16.79
N MET A 309 -1.09 0.92 -15.93
CA MET A 309 -1.33 0.73 -14.49
C MET A 309 -1.87 1.96 -13.79
N THR A 310 -1.49 3.14 -14.25
CA THR A 310 -1.82 4.43 -13.62
C THR A 310 -3.04 5.12 -14.23
N GLN A 311 -3.78 4.45 -15.12
CA GLN A 311 -5.09 4.90 -15.59
C GLN A 311 -6.20 4.46 -14.63
N ASN A 312 -7.36 5.13 -14.72
CA ASN A 312 -8.55 4.69 -14.00
C ASN A 312 -9.15 3.43 -14.65
N HIS A 313 -9.11 2.31 -13.95
CA HIS A 313 -9.64 1.02 -14.37
C HIS A 313 -11.01 0.69 -13.76
N LEU A 314 -11.61 1.61 -13.01
CA LEU A 314 -12.94 1.35 -12.44
C LEU A 314 -13.99 1.21 -13.56
N PRO A 315 -14.94 0.27 -13.41
CA PRO A 315 -15.99 0.06 -14.41
C PRO A 315 -16.74 1.34 -14.75
N GLY A 316 -16.95 1.58 -16.05
CA GLY A 316 -17.64 2.76 -16.55
C GLY A 316 -16.90 4.09 -16.39
N GLY A 317 -15.59 4.06 -16.06
CA GLY A 317 -14.82 5.28 -15.78
C GLY A 317 -15.24 5.97 -14.47
N ALA A 318 -15.97 5.27 -13.61
CA ALA A 318 -16.45 5.78 -12.31
C ALA A 318 -15.31 6.18 -11.39
N ASP A 319 -15.61 6.98 -10.37
CA ASP A 319 -14.75 7.19 -9.23
C ASP A 319 -15.17 6.34 -8.01
N LEU A 320 -14.35 6.36 -6.96
CA LEU A 320 -14.60 5.58 -5.76
C LEU A 320 -15.88 5.99 -5.02
N SER A 321 -16.33 7.24 -5.14
CA SER A 321 -17.58 7.68 -4.50
C SER A 321 -18.82 6.99 -5.10
N GLN A 322 -18.72 6.49 -6.33
CA GLN A 322 -19.81 5.84 -7.04
C GLN A 322 -19.83 4.31 -6.83
N LEU A 323 -18.66 3.69 -6.61
CA LEU A 323 -18.52 2.23 -6.57
C LEU A 323 -18.12 1.67 -5.21
N SER A 324 -17.55 2.49 -4.33
CA SER A 324 -17.04 2.01 -3.04
C SER A 324 -18.19 1.59 -2.11
N ARG A 325 -18.05 0.41 -1.54
CA ARG A 325 -18.97 -0.14 -0.53
C ARG A 325 -18.60 0.25 0.89
N SER A 326 -17.44 0.88 1.09
CA SER A 326 -16.95 1.32 2.38
C SER A 326 -16.28 2.68 2.27
N LEU A 327 -16.46 3.50 3.30
CA LEU A 327 -15.62 4.67 3.52
C LEU A 327 -14.24 4.19 3.98
N PHE A 328 -13.35 3.94 3.05
CA PHE A 328 -11.97 3.67 3.37
C PHE A 328 -11.18 4.97 3.27
N SER A 329 -10.57 5.36 4.36
CA SER A 329 -10.08 6.71 4.59
C SER A 329 -8.71 7.03 4.02
N GLU A 330 -8.05 6.06 3.42
CA GLU A 330 -6.74 6.32 2.79
C GLU A 330 -6.90 7.02 1.44
N THR A 331 -8.12 7.12 0.93
CA THR A 331 -8.45 7.84 -0.29
C THR A 331 -9.57 8.84 -0.05
N GLN A 332 -9.50 9.98 -0.71
CA GLN A 332 -10.66 10.84 -0.97
C GLN A 332 -11.49 10.12 -2.04
N ASN A 333 -12.73 9.77 -1.74
CA ASN A 333 -13.53 8.96 -2.66
C ASN A 333 -13.96 9.73 -3.93
N ALA A 334 -14.34 11.00 -3.81
CA ALA A 334 -14.72 11.82 -4.94
C ALA A 334 -13.49 12.28 -5.74
N GLY A 335 -13.57 12.22 -7.07
CA GLY A 335 -12.47 12.60 -7.95
C GLY A 335 -11.27 11.64 -7.93
N THR A 336 -11.42 10.49 -7.26
CA THR A 336 -10.39 9.44 -7.18
C THR A 336 -10.88 8.18 -7.89
N GLY A 337 -10.14 7.76 -8.90
CA GLY A 337 -10.25 6.46 -9.54
C GLY A 337 -9.31 5.44 -8.93
N PHE A 338 -9.27 4.25 -9.53
CA PHE A 338 -8.33 3.21 -9.13
C PHE A 338 -7.72 2.52 -10.34
N GLY A 339 -6.40 2.50 -10.37
CA GLY A 339 -5.61 1.84 -11.40
C GLY A 339 -5.30 0.38 -11.05
N LEU A 340 -4.20 -0.14 -11.57
CA LEU A 340 -3.72 -1.48 -11.26
C LEU A 340 -2.72 -1.41 -10.10
N GLY A 341 -3.27 -1.32 -8.88
CA GLY A 341 -2.49 -1.26 -7.63
C GLY A 341 -2.28 0.13 -7.04
N PHE A 342 -2.86 1.18 -7.63
CA PHE A 342 -2.79 2.57 -7.16
C PHE A 342 -4.16 3.24 -7.16
N ALA A 343 -4.41 4.13 -6.23
CA ALA A 343 -5.42 5.15 -6.39
C ALA A 343 -4.90 6.20 -7.38
N VAL A 344 -5.78 6.77 -8.19
CA VAL A 344 -5.44 7.74 -9.24
C VAL A 344 -6.32 8.97 -9.11
N THR A 345 -5.74 10.16 -9.10
CA THR A 345 -6.49 11.41 -9.16
C THR A 345 -7.05 11.59 -10.58
N ILE A 346 -8.37 11.62 -10.70
CA ILE A 346 -9.06 11.79 -12.00
C ILE A 346 -9.76 13.15 -12.12
N ASP A 347 -9.99 13.83 -10.99
CA ASP A 347 -10.61 15.17 -10.94
C ASP A 347 -10.17 15.87 -9.64
N THR A 348 -9.31 16.85 -9.77
CA THR A 348 -8.75 17.60 -8.64
C THR A 348 -9.80 18.49 -7.96
N ALA A 349 -10.74 19.06 -8.71
CA ALA A 349 -11.79 19.89 -8.16
C ALA A 349 -12.76 19.08 -7.31
N ARG A 350 -13.15 17.88 -7.78
CA ARG A 350 -14.00 16.96 -6.99
C ARG A 350 -13.28 16.39 -5.77
N SER A 351 -11.97 16.13 -5.87
CA SER A 351 -11.18 15.66 -4.71
C SER A 351 -10.94 16.76 -3.66
N MET A 352 -11.12 18.02 -4.04
CA MET A 352 -10.84 19.20 -3.21
C MET A 352 -9.38 19.23 -2.70
N MET A 353 -8.46 18.75 -3.53
CA MET A 353 -7.05 18.65 -3.19
C MET A 353 -6.19 19.24 -4.32
N PRO A 354 -5.12 20.02 -3.99
CA PRO A 354 -4.14 20.37 -4.99
C PRO A 354 -3.45 19.12 -5.53
N GLY A 355 -3.03 19.17 -6.80
CA GLY A 355 -2.36 18.07 -7.48
C GLY A 355 -2.67 18.08 -8.97
N SER A 356 -2.23 17.05 -9.66
CA SER A 356 -2.47 16.87 -11.09
C SER A 356 -3.40 15.69 -11.35
N VAL A 357 -4.21 15.79 -12.41
CA VAL A 357 -4.89 14.62 -12.95
C VAL A 357 -3.83 13.63 -13.44
N GLY A 358 -3.95 12.36 -13.05
CA GLY A 358 -2.95 11.34 -13.31
C GLY A 358 -1.94 11.14 -12.17
N GLU A 359 -1.99 11.95 -11.10
CA GLU A 359 -1.26 11.63 -9.88
C GLU A 359 -1.77 10.30 -9.31
N TYR A 360 -0.85 9.43 -8.88
CA TYR A 360 -1.19 8.14 -8.29
C TYR A 360 -0.48 7.92 -6.96
N TYR A 361 -1.14 7.20 -6.06
CA TYR A 361 -0.72 7.14 -4.68
C TYR A 361 -1.30 5.94 -3.94
N TRP A 362 -0.77 5.70 -2.75
CA TRP A 362 -1.37 4.84 -1.74
C TRP A 362 -0.77 5.16 -0.35
N GLY A 363 -1.19 4.39 0.65
CA GLY A 363 -0.67 4.51 2.01
C GLY A 363 -0.78 3.21 2.80
N GLY A 364 -0.20 3.19 3.99
CA GLY A 364 -0.21 2.06 4.92
C GLY A 364 -1.05 2.31 6.17
N MET A 365 -1.51 1.25 6.81
CA MET A 365 -2.32 1.32 8.02
C MET A 365 -1.61 2.00 9.20
N PHE A 366 -0.28 2.06 9.16
CA PHE A 366 0.53 2.75 10.17
C PHE A 366 0.81 4.22 9.81
N SER A 367 -0.07 4.83 9.03
CA SER A 367 -0.03 6.24 8.57
C SER A 367 1.11 6.58 7.60
N THR A 368 1.83 5.59 7.08
CA THR A 368 2.76 5.78 5.98
C THR A 368 2.02 6.18 4.70
N ALA A 369 2.67 6.93 3.82
CA ALA A 369 2.07 7.37 2.55
C ALA A 369 3.11 7.65 1.49
N PHE A 370 2.69 7.56 0.23
CA PHE A 370 3.42 8.12 -0.90
C PHE A 370 2.44 8.65 -1.94
N PHE A 371 2.90 9.60 -2.72
CA PHE A 371 2.27 9.94 -4.00
C PHE A 371 3.34 10.21 -5.06
N ILE A 372 2.97 10.01 -6.32
CA ILE A 372 3.79 10.31 -7.50
C ILE A 372 2.95 11.14 -8.44
N ASP A 373 3.42 12.34 -8.75
CA ASP A 373 2.82 13.24 -9.75
C ASP A 373 3.72 13.26 -10.99
N PRO A 374 3.32 12.59 -12.08
CA PRO A 374 4.12 12.57 -13.29
C PRO A 374 4.13 13.92 -14.03
N VAL A 375 3.13 14.77 -13.84
CA VAL A 375 3.03 16.09 -14.48
C VAL A 375 4.05 17.03 -13.86
N GLU A 376 4.09 17.10 -12.53
CA GLU A 376 5.05 17.90 -11.77
C GLU A 376 6.41 17.22 -11.63
N ARG A 377 6.55 15.97 -12.09
CA ARG A 377 7.76 15.14 -11.93
C ARG A 377 8.20 15.01 -10.48
N LEU A 378 7.23 14.99 -9.59
CA LEU A 378 7.34 15.06 -8.15
C LEU A 378 6.90 13.74 -7.52
N HIS A 379 7.55 13.35 -6.42
CA HIS A 379 7.00 12.37 -5.49
C HIS A 379 7.33 12.69 -4.04
N MET A 380 6.51 12.16 -3.16
CA MET A 380 6.67 12.25 -1.71
C MET A 380 6.62 10.85 -1.11
N VAL A 381 7.46 10.61 -0.10
CA VAL A 381 7.38 9.45 0.79
C VAL A 381 7.30 9.95 2.23
N PHE A 382 6.28 9.53 2.95
CA PHE A 382 6.08 9.86 4.36
C PHE A 382 6.04 8.59 5.20
N MET A 383 6.88 8.54 6.24
CA MET A 383 6.99 7.40 7.14
C MET A 383 6.71 7.82 8.58
N THR A 384 5.84 7.09 9.23
CA THR A 384 5.53 7.12 10.66
C THR A 384 4.98 5.75 11.06
N GLN A 385 4.68 5.52 12.33
CA GLN A 385 4.20 4.22 12.80
C GLN A 385 3.04 4.36 13.79
N LEU A 386 1.87 4.85 13.29
CA LEU A 386 0.66 4.98 14.07
C LEU A 386 -0.57 4.43 13.33
N SER A 387 -1.33 3.55 13.99
CA SER A 387 -2.64 3.03 13.53
C SER A 387 -3.77 3.55 14.42
N PRO A 388 -4.98 3.77 13.88
CA PRO A 388 -5.37 3.70 12.47
C PRO A 388 -4.90 4.92 11.67
N SER A 389 -4.63 4.73 10.38
CA SER A 389 -4.08 5.77 9.49
C SER A 389 -4.99 6.98 9.28
N MET A 390 -6.29 6.81 9.54
CA MET A 390 -7.31 7.85 9.39
C MET A 390 -7.49 8.76 10.62
N LEU A 391 -6.71 8.52 11.67
CA LEU A 391 -6.89 9.26 12.92
C LEU A 391 -6.61 10.76 12.76
N TYR A 392 -5.65 11.08 11.92
CA TYR A 392 -5.23 12.46 11.65
C TYR A 392 -5.17 12.72 10.13
N PRO A 393 -5.48 13.95 9.65
CA PRO A 393 -5.51 14.30 8.24
C PRO A 393 -4.12 14.63 7.67
N ILE A 394 -3.04 14.12 8.26
CA ILE A 394 -1.66 14.50 7.94
C ILE A 394 -1.30 14.32 6.46
N ARG A 395 -1.78 13.26 5.82
CA ARG A 395 -1.51 12.99 4.40
C ARG A 395 -2.03 14.13 3.51
N ARG A 396 -3.27 14.56 3.79
CA ARG A 396 -3.91 15.67 3.09
C ARG A 396 -3.18 16.99 3.33
N GLU A 397 -2.81 17.25 4.56
CA GLU A 397 -2.11 18.48 4.96
C GLU A 397 -0.72 18.56 4.34
N LEU A 398 0.07 17.47 4.41
CA LEU A 398 1.38 17.39 3.76
C LEU A 398 1.29 17.61 2.26
N LYS A 399 0.35 16.93 1.60
CA LYS A 399 0.14 17.11 0.15
C LYS A 399 -0.15 18.59 -0.18
N THR A 400 -1.05 19.24 0.55
CA THR A 400 -1.39 20.63 0.37
C THR A 400 -0.18 21.55 0.52
N MET A 401 0.62 21.34 1.56
CA MET A 401 1.81 22.17 1.83
C MET A 401 2.91 21.95 0.80
N ILE A 402 3.10 20.71 0.33
CA ILE A 402 4.10 20.38 -0.70
C ILE A 402 3.76 21.08 -2.01
N TYR A 403 2.51 20.99 -2.49
CA TYR A 403 2.10 21.70 -3.69
C TYR A 403 2.14 23.23 -3.53
N ALA A 404 1.85 23.74 -2.34
CA ALA A 404 1.98 25.17 -2.05
C ALA A 404 3.45 25.64 -2.03
N ALA A 405 4.43 24.74 -1.92
CA ALA A 405 5.85 25.08 -1.97
C ALA A 405 6.42 25.10 -3.39
N LEU A 406 5.69 24.66 -4.41
CA LEU A 406 6.07 24.79 -5.82
C LEU A 406 6.06 26.26 -6.25
N THR A 407 7.02 26.65 -7.15
CA THR A 407 7.19 28.02 -7.67
C THR A 407 6.95 28.06 -9.16
#